data_90b8c1a5d791725a889654361a8ab3b2
#
_entry.id   90b8c1a5d791725a889654361a8ab3b2
#
_cell.length_a   1.000
_cell.length_b   1.000
_cell.length_c   1.000
_cell.angle_alpha   90.00
_cell.angle_beta   90.00
_cell.angle_gamma   90.00
#
_symmetry.space_group_name_H-M   'P 1'
#
loop_
_entity.id
_entity.type
_entity.pdbx_description
1 polymer ?
#
loop_
_entity_poly.entity_id
_entity_poly.type
_entity_poly.pdbx_seq_one_letter_code
_entity_poly.pdbx_strand_id
1 'polypeptide(L)'
;MSLLEQLSDEACWERFYNYKTSLSCPKTFAKELRRFIDARGWEPVCGEIRDCLNAPVFEKTLQRTTFPLPSKAVISKQSSQKKRTVYTYPAPENTVLKLLTWLLLRKYDGLFSGNLYSFRPGITAKDAVRRLRRTKDINRMYSYKADISNYFNSVPVEKLLPMLSEALAEDPALLNFLSGLLTEPRVLDGSVPHAPDGGRVVTEQKGIMAGTPLSAFYANLYLKDMDRSFAERGIPYARYSDDIILFAKTAEERDACASEVGHFLAERGLSLNPDKEVFGAPEDGFTFLGFEFQEGYIDIAPVSVTKLKKKMRRKARALDRWHRRKGLSGEKAAAACLRVFNRKLFAAEGDNELSWNRWFFPVITRTDRLHEIDLYAQDCIRFLAAGTRTKARFDVRYEDLKRLGYRSLVHEWYENEVKERNAQSAQEIQT
;
A
#
# COMPACT_ATOMS: atom_id res chain seq x y z
N MET A 1 -24.55 13.99 -13.22
CA MET A 1 -24.64 13.55 -11.82
C MET A 1 -23.30 13.88 -11.15
N SER A 2 -23.32 14.73 -10.11
CA SER A 2 -22.13 15.07 -9.33
C SER A 2 -21.55 13.84 -8.62
N LEU A 3 -20.30 13.92 -8.11
CA LEU A 3 -19.74 12.78 -7.37
C LEU A 3 -20.50 12.51 -6.05
N LEU A 4 -21.04 13.54 -5.42
CA LEU A 4 -21.84 13.38 -4.20
C LEU A 4 -23.20 12.70 -4.49
N GLU A 5 -23.85 13.03 -5.61
CA GLU A 5 -25.08 12.35 -6.03
C GLU A 5 -24.83 10.87 -6.31
N GLN A 6 -23.68 10.51 -6.90
CA GLN A 6 -23.31 9.12 -7.17
C GLN A 6 -23.15 8.27 -5.89
N LEU A 7 -22.94 8.88 -4.72
CA LEU A 7 -22.90 8.15 -3.43
C LEU A 7 -24.29 7.56 -3.08
N SER A 8 -25.38 8.12 -3.60
CA SER A 8 -26.74 7.63 -3.40
C SER A 8 -27.22 6.67 -4.50
N ASP A 9 -26.39 6.41 -5.52
CA ASP A 9 -26.71 5.53 -6.65
C ASP A 9 -26.29 4.08 -6.35
N GLU A 10 -27.26 3.19 -6.21
CA GLU A 10 -27.03 1.75 -5.98
C GLU A 10 -26.17 1.11 -7.08
N ALA A 11 -26.37 1.49 -8.34
CA ALA A 11 -25.56 0.98 -9.45
C ALA A 11 -24.08 1.40 -9.33
N CYS A 12 -23.81 2.56 -8.73
CA CYS A 12 -22.45 3.00 -8.43
C CYS A 12 -21.79 2.10 -7.36
N TRP A 13 -22.54 1.72 -6.32
CA TRP A 13 -22.07 0.78 -5.29
C TRP A 13 -21.78 -0.60 -5.85
N GLU A 14 -22.61 -1.11 -6.76
CA GLU A 14 -22.35 -2.39 -7.45
C GLU A 14 -21.08 -2.32 -8.31
N ARG A 15 -20.87 -1.24 -9.07
CA ARG A 15 -19.62 -1.05 -9.82
C ARG A 15 -18.40 -1.00 -8.90
N PHE A 16 -18.51 -0.33 -7.75
CA PHE A 16 -17.44 -0.27 -6.77
C PHE A 16 -17.14 -1.63 -6.13
N TYR A 17 -18.17 -2.40 -5.78
CA TYR A 17 -18.04 -3.75 -5.26
C TYR A 17 -17.31 -4.66 -6.26
N ASN A 18 -17.78 -4.67 -7.51
CA ASN A 18 -17.15 -5.46 -8.57
C ASN A 18 -15.69 -5.07 -8.80
N TYR A 19 -15.40 -3.78 -8.83
CA TYR A 19 -14.01 -3.29 -8.91
C TYR A 19 -13.17 -3.77 -7.72
N LYS A 20 -13.67 -3.65 -6.49
CA LYS A 20 -12.91 -4.07 -5.29
C LYS A 20 -12.68 -5.57 -5.24
N THR A 21 -13.64 -6.37 -5.66
CA THR A 21 -13.55 -7.84 -5.66
C THR A 21 -12.76 -8.39 -6.84
N SER A 22 -12.64 -7.66 -7.95
CA SER A 22 -11.71 -8.01 -9.04
C SER A 22 -10.25 -7.79 -8.70
N LEU A 23 -9.95 -6.95 -7.69
CA LEU A 23 -8.61 -6.75 -7.17
C LEU A 23 -8.29 -7.75 -6.05
N SER A 24 -7.03 -7.76 -5.62
CA SER A 24 -6.64 -8.48 -4.41
C SER A 24 -7.36 -7.91 -3.18
N CYS A 25 -8.38 -8.63 -2.71
CA CYS A 25 -9.31 -8.19 -1.68
C CYS A 25 -9.50 -9.28 -0.61
N PRO A 26 -9.36 -8.96 0.70
CA PRO A 26 -9.70 -9.90 1.76
C PRO A 26 -11.16 -10.31 1.72
N LYS A 27 -11.43 -11.62 1.85
CA LYS A 27 -12.81 -12.16 1.86
C LYS A 27 -13.71 -11.51 2.92
N THR A 28 -13.14 -11.17 4.08
CA THR A 28 -13.85 -10.46 5.15
C THR A 28 -14.34 -9.09 4.69
N PHE A 29 -13.47 -8.31 4.03
CA PHE A 29 -13.82 -6.99 3.50
C PHE A 29 -14.90 -7.10 2.41
N ALA A 30 -14.77 -8.03 1.47
CA ALA A 30 -15.78 -8.24 0.43
C ALA A 30 -17.15 -8.57 1.03
N LYS A 31 -17.19 -9.45 2.06
CA LYS A 31 -18.42 -9.82 2.78
C LYS A 31 -19.04 -8.65 3.54
N GLU A 32 -18.20 -7.85 4.21
CA GLU A 32 -18.64 -6.65 4.94
C GLU A 32 -19.19 -5.59 3.98
N LEU A 33 -18.49 -5.35 2.86
CA LEU A 33 -18.94 -4.42 1.84
C LEU A 33 -20.27 -4.85 1.21
N ARG A 34 -20.45 -6.15 0.90
CA ARG A 34 -21.74 -6.66 0.38
C ARG A 34 -22.88 -6.43 1.38
N ARG A 35 -22.68 -6.77 2.66
CA ARG A 35 -23.68 -6.51 3.70
C ARG A 35 -24.04 -5.04 3.85
N PHE A 36 -23.05 -4.16 3.72
CA PHE A 36 -23.26 -2.71 3.76
C PHE A 36 -24.11 -2.24 2.59
N ILE A 37 -23.86 -2.79 1.38
CA ILE A 37 -24.64 -2.49 0.18
C ILE A 37 -26.07 -3.01 0.32
N ASP A 38 -26.25 -4.27 0.67
CA ASP A 38 -27.58 -4.92 0.80
C ASP A 38 -28.46 -4.21 1.84
N ALA A 39 -27.85 -3.65 2.89
CA ALA A 39 -28.53 -2.89 3.93
C ALA A 39 -28.70 -1.39 3.60
N ARG A 40 -28.28 -0.93 2.42
CA ARG A 40 -28.25 0.51 2.05
C ARG A 40 -27.58 1.40 3.07
N GLY A 41 -26.53 0.90 3.69
CA GLY A 41 -25.82 1.57 4.78
C GLY A 41 -25.22 2.94 4.44
N TRP A 42 -25.24 3.34 3.15
CA TRP A 42 -24.81 4.69 2.71
C TRP A 42 -25.88 5.76 2.88
N GLU A 43 -27.19 5.42 2.98
CA GLU A 43 -28.27 6.41 3.02
C GLU A 43 -28.16 7.38 4.21
N PRO A 44 -27.92 6.90 5.46
CA PRO A 44 -27.71 7.82 6.59
C PRO A 44 -26.51 8.74 6.38
N VAL A 45 -25.39 8.22 5.88
CA VAL A 45 -24.16 8.99 5.65
C VAL A 45 -24.33 10.03 4.55
N CYS A 46 -25.10 9.72 3.49
CA CYS A 46 -25.48 10.70 2.46
C CYS A 46 -26.36 11.80 3.04
N GLY A 47 -27.20 11.48 4.05
CA GLY A 47 -27.93 12.47 4.84
C GLY A 47 -26.99 13.42 5.58
N GLU A 48 -26.05 12.89 6.33
CA GLU A 48 -25.04 13.69 7.05
C GLU A 48 -24.24 14.60 6.12
N ILE A 49 -23.83 14.12 4.93
CA ILE A 49 -23.16 14.95 3.94
C ILE A 49 -24.04 16.10 3.46
N ARG A 50 -25.32 15.86 3.19
CA ARG A 50 -26.27 16.91 2.80
C ARG A 50 -26.47 17.94 3.91
N ASP A 51 -26.57 17.48 5.15
CA ASP A 51 -26.71 18.38 6.32
C ASP A 51 -25.45 19.25 6.48
N CYS A 52 -24.25 18.69 6.30
CA CYS A 52 -23.01 19.47 6.27
C CYS A 52 -23.01 20.56 5.21
N LEU A 53 -23.55 20.26 4.01
CA LEU A 53 -23.58 21.23 2.91
C LEU A 53 -24.63 22.33 3.12
N ASN A 54 -25.77 22.00 3.73
CA ASN A 54 -26.88 22.90 3.97
C ASN A 54 -26.74 23.73 5.24
N ALA A 55 -25.79 23.40 6.13
CA ALA A 55 -25.57 24.12 7.36
C ALA A 55 -25.26 25.61 7.08
N PRO A 56 -25.91 26.58 7.81
CA PRO A 56 -25.65 28.00 7.65
C PRO A 56 -24.18 28.35 7.84
N VAL A 57 -23.68 29.33 7.08
CA VAL A 57 -22.25 29.75 7.14
C VAL A 57 -21.83 30.13 8.55
N PHE A 58 -22.75 30.74 9.34
CA PHE A 58 -22.51 31.11 10.73
C PHE A 58 -22.31 29.91 11.66
N GLU A 59 -23.08 28.85 11.47
CA GLU A 59 -22.90 27.59 12.20
C GLU A 59 -21.64 26.85 11.75
N LYS A 60 -21.26 26.95 10.47
CA LYS A 60 -20.00 26.42 9.96
C LYS A 60 -18.76 27.02 10.62
N THR A 61 -18.85 28.26 11.09
CA THR A 61 -17.73 28.94 11.77
C THR A 61 -17.65 28.59 13.26
N LEU A 62 -18.79 28.26 13.90
CA LEU A 62 -18.89 28.01 15.35
C LEU A 62 -19.20 26.53 15.68
N GLN A 63 -19.98 25.84 14.86
CA GLN A 63 -20.36 24.45 15.01
C GLN A 63 -19.88 23.65 13.76
N ARG A 64 -18.75 23.47 13.56
CA ARG A 64 -17.98 22.49 12.82
C ARG A 64 -18.80 21.27 12.38
N THR A 65 -18.56 20.82 11.18
CA THR A 65 -19.25 19.78 10.42
C THR A 65 -20.09 18.80 11.24
N THR A 66 -21.33 18.55 10.85
CA THR A 66 -22.17 17.47 11.39
C THR A 66 -21.61 16.08 11.07
N PHE A 67 -20.58 16.01 10.21
CA PHE A 67 -19.90 14.75 9.88
C PHE A 67 -19.06 14.27 11.07
N PRO A 68 -19.06 12.96 11.38
CA PRO A 68 -18.36 12.41 12.53
C PRO A 68 -16.86 12.72 12.54
N LEU A 69 -16.30 12.92 13.73
CA LEU A 69 -14.87 13.17 13.88
C LEU A 69 -14.06 11.89 13.65
N PRO A 70 -12.88 11.98 13.02
CA PRO A 70 -12.00 10.85 12.89
C PRO A 70 -11.37 10.47 14.24
N SER A 71 -11.25 9.17 14.50
CA SER A 71 -10.52 8.65 15.66
C SER A 71 -9.04 8.53 15.35
N LYS A 72 -8.20 9.04 16.27
CA LYS A 72 -6.75 8.94 16.24
C LYS A 72 -6.26 7.67 16.92
N ALA A 73 -5.34 6.97 16.31
CA ALA A 73 -4.64 5.84 16.91
C ALA A 73 -3.14 5.92 16.62
N VAL A 74 -2.33 5.47 17.59
CA VAL A 74 -0.88 5.38 17.44
C VAL A 74 -0.50 3.92 17.27
N ILE A 75 -0.03 3.54 16.08
CA ILE A 75 0.37 2.18 15.75
C ILE A 75 1.89 2.05 15.70
N SER A 76 2.42 0.93 16.21
CA SER A 76 3.85 0.62 16.11
C SER A 76 4.20 0.11 14.71
N LYS A 77 5.21 0.67 14.06
CA LYS A 77 5.76 0.06 12.84
C LYS A 77 6.36 -1.30 13.17
N GLN A 78 5.89 -2.36 12.52
CA GLN A 78 6.25 -3.77 12.81
C GLN A 78 7.76 -4.09 12.76
N SER A 79 8.59 -3.20 12.22
CA SER A 79 10.03 -3.41 12.02
C SER A 79 10.92 -2.43 12.75
N SER A 80 10.36 -1.43 13.44
CA SER A 80 11.13 -0.39 14.16
C SER A 80 10.37 0.03 15.41
N GLN A 81 11.05 0.65 16.37
CA GLN A 81 10.42 1.29 17.54
C GLN A 81 9.64 2.57 17.15
N LYS A 82 9.69 2.98 15.88
CA LYS A 82 9.02 4.19 15.38
C LYS A 82 7.50 3.99 15.41
N LYS A 83 6.79 4.90 16.03
CA LYS A 83 5.32 4.96 16.08
C LYS A 83 4.80 5.73 14.85
N ARG A 84 3.58 5.43 14.44
CA ARG A 84 2.87 6.16 13.37
C ARG A 84 1.48 6.52 13.86
N THR A 85 1.11 7.79 13.74
CA THR A 85 -0.27 8.25 13.95
C THR A 85 -1.10 7.94 12.71
N VAL A 86 -2.28 7.37 12.91
CA VAL A 86 -3.27 7.11 11.87
C VAL A 86 -4.63 7.57 12.34
N TYR A 87 -5.49 7.91 11.38
CA TYR A 87 -6.85 8.38 11.60
C TYR A 87 -7.85 7.47 10.91
N THR A 88 -9.01 7.29 11.49
CA THR A 88 -10.06 6.43 10.93
C THR A 88 -11.42 7.02 11.26
N TYR A 89 -12.28 7.18 10.26
CA TYR A 89 -13.70 7.50 10.46
C TYR A 89 -14.46 6.26 10.95
N PRO A 90 -15.64 6.41 11.57
CA PRO A 90 -16.51 5.27 11.86
C PRO A 90 -16.78 4.43 10.59
N ALA A 91 -17.16 3.17 10.76
CA ALA A 91 -17.16 2.21 9.66
C ALA A 91 -18.10 2.58 8.49
N PRO A 92 -19.35 3.09 8.71
CA PRO A 92 -20.22 3.52 7.63
C PRO A 92 -19.60 4.64 6.80
N GLU A 93 -19.19 5.73 7.44
CA GLU A 93 -18.61 6.91 6.82
C GLU A 93 -17.30 6.57 6.11
N ASN A 94 -16.46 5.77 6.75
CA ASN A 94 -15.21 5.31 6.14
C ASN A 94 -15.47 4.50 4.86
N THR A 95 -16.58 3.76 4.79
CA THR A 95 -16.96 2.99 3.61
C THR A 95 -17.47 3.90 2.49
N VAL A 96 -18.28 4.91 2.82
CA VAL A 96 -18.72 5.94 1.86
C VAL A 96 -17.53 6.74 1.34
N LEU A 97 -16.62 7.16 2.22
CA LEU A 97 -15.40 7.87 1.81
C LEU A 97 -14.47 7.01 0.93
N LYS A 98 -14.48 5.68 1.05
CA LYS A 98 -13.76 4.79 0.10
C LYS A 98 -14.37 4.82 -1.29
N LEU A 99 -15.70 4.82 -1.41
CA LEU A 99 -16.36 4.99 -2.70
C LEU A 99 -16.06 6.39 -3.26
N LEU A 100 -16.21 7.45 -2.47
CA LEU A 100 -15.91 8.82 -2.91
C LEU A 100 -14.46 8.95 -3.40
N THR A 101 -13.50 8.37 -2.67
CA THR A 101 -12.10 8.37 -3.10
C THR A 101 -11.89 7.65 -4.42
N TRP A 102 -12.56 6.52 -4.62
CA TRP A 102 -12.50 5.78 -5.88
C TRP A 102 -13.08 6.58 -7.05
N LEU A 103 -14.18 7.30 -6.83
CA LEU A 103 -14.78 8.19 -7.83
C LEU A 103 -13.86 9.37 -8.15
N LEU A 104 -13.29 10.03 -7.12
CA LEU A 104 -12.32 11.13 -7.27
C LEU A 104 -11.11 10.72 -8.10
N LEU A 105 -10.47 9.61 -7.74
CA LEU A 105 -9.28 9.12 -8.43
C LEU A 105 -9.56 8.71 -9.88
N ARG A 106 -10.80 8.33 -10.22
CA ARG A 106 -11.19 8.03 -11.60
C ARG A 106 -11.51 9.30 -12.40
N LYS A 107 -12.30 10.19 -11.81
CA LYS A 107 -12.75 11.41 -12.50
C LYS A 107 -11.57 12.34 -12.78
N TYR A 108 -10.69 12.48 -11.82
CA TYR A 108 -9.54 13.39 -11.88
C TYR A 108 -8.21 12.70 -12.21
N ASP A 109 -8.22 11.50 -12.76
CA ASP A 109 -7.00 10.76 -13.12
C ASP A 109 -6.13 11.54 -14.12
N GLY A 110 -6.75 12.31 -15.02
CA GLY A 110 -6.07 13.17 -16.00
C GLY A 110 -5.22 14.29 -15.39
N LEU A 111 -5.38 14.63 -14.11
CA LEU A 111 -4.51 15.58 -13.41
C LEU A 111 -3.13 15.00 -13.10
N PHE A 112 -2.99 13.67 -13.13
CA PHE A 112 -1.81 12.98 -12.66
C PHE A 112 -0.91 12.54 -13.80
N SER A 113 0.38 12.78 -13.63
CA SER A 113 1.40 12.37 -14.58
C SER A 113 1.50 10.83 -14.69
N GLY A 114 1.92 10.33 -15.86
CA GLY A 114 2.21 8.92 -16.08
C GLY A 114 3.32 8.33 -15.20
N ASN A 115 4.06 9.18 -14.50
CA ASN A 115 5.13 8.79 -13.56
C ASN A 115 4.64 8.54 -12.13
N LEU A 116 3.37 8.81 -11.84
CA LEU A 116 2.71 8.52 -10.57
C LEU A 116 2.01 7.18 -10.63
N TYR A 117 2.37 6.26 -9.72
CA TYR A 117 1.88 4.88 -9.70
C TYR A 117 1.04 4.52 -8.46
N SER A 118 0.96 5.39 -7.46
CA SER A 118 0.19 5.12 -6.25
C SER A 118 -1.26 5.55 -6.36
N PHE A 119 -2.14 4.75 -5.77
CA PHE A 119 -3.57 5.05 -5.58
C PHE A 119 -4.39 5.31 -6.85
N ARG A 120 -3.85 5.11 -8.03
CA ARG A 120 -4.55 5.30 -9.30
C ARG A 120 -5.33 4.06 -9.71
N PRO A 121 -6.56 4.20 -10.23
CA PRO A 121 -7.35 3.06 -10.72
C PRO A 121 -6.68 2.38 -11.92
N GLY A 122 -6.50 1.06 -11.82
CA GLY A 122 -5.88 0.28 -12.89
C GLY A 122 -4.35 0.36 -12.97
N ILE A 123 -3.71 1.22 -12.18
CA ILE A 123 -2.24 1.37 -12.11
C ILE A 123 -1.74 0.81 -10.79
N THR A 124 -0.68 0.03 -10.84
CA THR A 124 -0.14 -0.68 -9.68
C THR A 124 1.37 -0.41 -9.51
N ALA A 125 1.91 -0.75 -8.35
CA ALA A 125 3.35 -0.70 -8.14
C ALA A 125 4.13 -1.63 -9.10
N LYS A 126 3.50 -2.70 -9.60
CA LYS A 126 4.12 -3.56 -10.64
C LYS A 126 4.29 -2.82 -11.96
N ASP A 127 3.41 -1.89 -12.28
CA ASP A 127 3.51 -1.09 -13.51
C ASP A 127 4.66 -0.10 -13.41
N ALA A 128 4.93 0.48 -12.23
CA ALA A 128 6.15 1.24 -11.98
C ALA A 128 7.41 0.40 -12.24
N VAL A 129 7.46 -0.79 -11.68
CA VAL A 129 8.62 -1.70 -11.83
C VAL A 129 8.79 -2.13 -13.29
N ARG A 130 7.69 -2.48 -13.99
CA ARG A 130 7.72 -2.83 -15.42
C ARG A 130 8.16 -1.66 -16.28
N ARG A 131 7.73 -0.44 -15.97
CA ARG A 131 8.17 0.77 -16.68
C ARG A 131 9.67 0.98 -16.51
N LEU A 132 10.19 0.89 -15.29
CA LEU A 132 11.62 1.01 -15.04
C LEU A 132 12.41 -0.08 -15.79
N ARG A 133 11.95 -1.34 -15.77
CA ARG A 133 12.58 -2.44 -16.53
C ARG A 133 12.66 -2.16 -18.03
N ARG A 134 11.65 -1.49 -18.59
CA ARG A 134 11.59 -1.14 -20.04
C ARG A 134 12.33 0.14 -20.38
N THR A 135 12.75 0.94 -19.41
CA THR A 135 13.50 2.16 -19.67
C THR A 135 14.89 1.78 -20.17
N LYS A 136 15.22 2.28 -21.38
CA LYS A 136 16.49 1.98 -22.05
C LYS A 136 17.66 2.42 -21.15
N ASP A 137 18.66 1.58 -21.05
CA ASP A 137 19.93 1.82 -20.34
C ASP A 137 19.80 2.23 -18.86
N ILE A 138 18.66 1.97 -18.22
CA ILE A 138 18.40 2.40 -16.82
C ILE A 138 19.46 1.90 -15.84
N ASN A 139 20.01 0.69 -16.07
CA ASN A 139 21.07 0.11 -15.25
C ASN A 139 22.45 0.75 -15.46
N ARG A 140 22.56 1.68 -16.44
CA ARG A 140 23.77 2.46 -16.70
C ARG A 140 23.60 3.91 -16.27
N MET A 141 22.49 4.23 -15.61
CA MET A 141 22.20 5.59 -15.11
C MET A 141 22.52 5.69 -13.62
N TYR A 142 22.86 6.88 -13.21
CA TYR A 142 22.94 7.27 -11.80
C TYR A 142 21.55 7.38 -11.23
N SER A 143 21.31 6.81 -10.06
CA SER A 143 20.00 6.80 -9.42
C SER A 143 19.96 7.70 -8.20
N TYR A 144 18.83 8.36 -7.96
CA TYR A 144 18.51 9.00 -6.70
C TYR A 144 17.19 8.44 -6.20
N LYS A 145 17.19 7.95 -4.97
CA LYS A 145 16.00 7.45 -4.28
C LYS A 145 15.80 8.21 -2.99
N ALA A 146 14.56 8.61 -2.71
CA ALA A 146 14.19 9.34 -1.53
C ALA A 146 12.82 8.91 -0.99
N ASP A 147 12.56 9.22 0.29
CA ASP A 147 11.30 8.99 1.00
C ASP A 147 10.92 10.26 1.73
N ILE A 148 9.66 10.66 1.65
CA ILE A 148 9.19 11.88 2.33
C ILE A 148 8.87 11.56 3.78
N SER A 149 9.40 12.35 4.70
CA SER A 149 9.19 12.18 6.14
C SER A 149 7.73 12.40 6.51
N ASN A 150 7.11 11.38 7.13
CA ASN A 150 5.74 11.46 7.67
C ASN A 150 4.70 12.11 6.71
N TYR A 151 4.84 11.86 5.41
CA TYR A 151 4.21 12.58 4.31
C TYR A 151 2.77 13.02 4.60
N PHE A 152 1.88 12.05 4.84
CA PHE A 152 0.43 12.30 5.00
C PHE A 152 0.08 13.24 6.15
N ASN A 153 0.81 13.16 7.26
CA ASN A 153 0.52 13.99 8.44
C ASN A 153 1.31 15.30 8.43
N SER A 154 2.24 15.48 7.48
CA SER A 154 3.06 16.68 7.35
C SER A 154 2.59 17.65 6.27
N VAL A 155 1.63 17.26 5.42
CA VAL A 155 1.08 18.15 4.38
C VAL A 155 0.39 19.34 5.04
N PRO A 156 0.84 20.59 4.79
CA PRO A 156 0.15 21.79 5.29
C PRO A 156 -1.19 21.97 4.55
N VAL A 157 -2.28 21.91 5.28
CA VAL A 157 -3.64 21.98 4.72
C VAL A 157 -3.86 23.31 3.98
N GLU A 158 -3.35 24.41 4.52
CA GLU A 158 -3.43 25.75 3.92
C GLU A 158 -2.78 25.84 2.52
N LYS A 159 -1.75 25.04 2.25
CA LYS A 159 -1.10 24.95 0.94
C LYS A 159 -1.82 23.99 -0.01
N LEU A 160 -2.54 23.00 0.52
CA LEU A 160 -3.33 22.06 -0.27
C LEU A 160 -4.65 22.65 -0.75
N LEU A 161 -5.31 23.49 0.06
CA LEU A 161 -6.64 24.05 -0.26
C LEU A 161 -6.71 24.79 -1.61
N PRO A 162 -5.76 25.65 -2.01
CA PRO A 162 -5.76 26.27 -3.33
C PRO A 162 -5.71 25.25 -4.47
N MET A 163 -4.89 24.22 -4.33
CA MET A 163 -4.78 23.15 -5.32
C MET A 163 -6.05 22.31 -5.44
N LEU A 164 -6.72 22.10 -4.30
CA LEU A 164 -8.00 21.40 -4.24
C LEU A 164 -9.10 22.26 -4.90
N SER A 165 -9.11 23.57 -4.64
CA SER A 165 -10.04 24.53 -5.25
C SER A 165 -9.88 24.58 -6.77
N GLU A 166 -8.64 24.61 -7.28
CA GLU A 166 -8.35 24.53 -8.71
C GLU A 166 -8.86 23.22 -9.31
N ALA A 167 -8.53 22.08 -8.68
CA ALA A 167 -8.88 20.76 -9.18
C ALA A 167 -10.40 20.49 -9.20
N LEU A 168 -11.15 21.08 -8.27
CA LEU A 168 -12.59 20.85 -8.08
C LEU A 168 -13.43 22.11 -8.41
N ALA A 169 -12.92 23.04 -9.21
CA ALA A 169 -13.59 24.28 -9.55
C ALA A 169 -15.00 24.06 -10.17
N GLU A 170 -15.21 22.94 -10.83
CA GLU A 170 -16.48 22.55 -11.46
C GLU A 170 -17.52 21.97 -10.46
N ASP A 171 -17.11 21.61 -9.24
CA ASP A 171 -17.98 20.99 -8.21
C ASP A 171 -17.83 21.68 -6.83
N PRO A 172 -18.42 22.88 -6.66
CA PRO A 172 -18.29 23.65 -5.43
C PRO A 172 -18.84 22.93 -4.17
N ALA A 173 -19.86 22.09 -4.33
CA ALA A 173 -20.41 21.32 -3.22
C ALA A 173 -19.41 20.29 -2.71
N LEU A 174 -18.79 19.56 -3.62
CA LEU A 174 -17.72 18.61 -3.31
C LEU A 174 -16.50 19.31 -2.69
N LEU A 175 -16.06 20.44 -3.25
CA LEU A 175 -14.99 21.26 -2.72
C LEU A 175 -15.28 21.69 -1.28
N ASN A 176 -16.49 22.19 -1.00
CA ASN A 176 -16.91 22.60 0.33
C ASN A 176 -16.85 21.44 1.33
N PHE A 177 -17.39 20.28 0.97
CA PHE A 177 -17.36 19.09 1.82
C PHE A 177 -15.93 18.63 2.12
N LEU A 178 -15.08 18.49 1.11
CA LEU A 178 -13.70 18.01 1.28
C LEU A 178 -12.84 19.02 2.06
N SER A 179 -13.00 20.31 1.79
CA SER A 179 -12.31 21.37 2.54
C SER A 179 -12.75 21.40 4.01
N GLY A 180 -14.05 21.21 4.28
CA GLY A 180 -14.57 21.09 5.63
C GLY A 180 -13.93 19.96 6.44
N LEU A 181 -13.79 18.77 5.84
CA LEU A 181 -13.12 17.64 6.49
C LEU A 181 -11.62 17.89 6.75
N LEU A 182 -10.94 18.57 5.83
CA LEU A 182 -9.52 18.91 5.99
C LEU A 182 -9.27 19.95 7.07
N THR A 183 -10.11 20.99 7.13
CA THR A 183 -9.95 22.12 8.03
C THR A 183 -10.53 21.87 9.44
N GLU A 184 -11.33 20.82 9.65
CA GLU A 184 -11.82 20.41 10.97
C GLU A 184 -10.64 20.01 11.87
N PRO A 185 -10.26 20.78 12.90
CA PRO A 185 -9.05 20.53 13.67
C PRO A 185 -9.23 19.45 14.75
N ARG A 186 -10.49 19.05 15.03
CA ARG A 186 -10.81 18.11 16.11
C ARG A 186 -10.66 16.66 15.66
N VAL A 187 -10.23 15.83 16.61
CA VAL A 187 -10.16 14.37 16.46
C VAL A 187 -10.54 13.71 17.79
N LEU A 188 -10.99 12.46 17.73
CA LEU A 188 -11.21 11.63 18.90
C LEU A 188 -9.91 10.90 19.25
N ASP A 189 -9.32 11.18 20.40
CA ASP A 189 -8.14 10.46 20.88
C ASP A 189 -8.57 9.17 21.60
N GLY A 190 -8.45 8.05 20.88
CA GLY A 190 -8.76 6.72 21.40
C GLY A 190 -7.70 6.13 22.33
N SER A 191 -6.64 6.87 22.67
CA SER A 191 -5.58 6.40 23.58
C SER A 191 -5.99 6.44 25.06
N VAL A 192 -7.13 7.06 25.40
CA VAL A 192 -7.68 7.11 26.75
C VAL A 192 -8.62 5.91 26.94
N PRO A 193 -8.23 4.88 27.73
CA PRO A 193 -9.13 3.77 28.05
C PRO A 193 -10.33 4.28 28.87
N HIS A 194 -11.54 3.85 28.50
CA HIS A 194 -12.78 4.05 29.29
C HIS A 194 -13.43 5.44 29.26
N ALA A 195 -13.27 6.24 28.19
CA ALA A 195 -14.21 7.34 27.98
C ALA A 195 -15.60 6.75 27.59
N PRO A 196 -16.71 7.12 28.25
CA PRO A 196 -18.04 6.57 27.97
C PRO A 196 -18.52 6.80 26.53
N ASP A 197 -17.96 7.79 25.81
CA ASP A 197 -18.37 8.26 24.48
C ASP A 197 -17.27 8.08 23.41
N GLY A 198 -16.42 7.05 23.54
CA GLY A 198 -15.52 6.67 22.43
C GLY A 198 -14.21 7.46 22.30
N GLY A 199 -13.87 8.38 23.21
CA GLY A 199 -12.60 9.09 23.21
C GLY A 199 -12.70 10.56 23.65
N ARG A 200 -11.55 11.16 24.01
CA ARG A 200 -11.45 12.58 24.32
C ARG A 200 -11.30 13.37 23.01
N VAL A 201 -12.11 14.39 22.81
CA VAL A 201 -11.93 15.35 21.70
C VAL A 201 -10.68 16.18 21.96
N VAL A 202 -9.75 16.17 21.00
CA VAL A 202 -8.54 16.98 21.00
C VAL A 202 -8.42 17.77 19.70
N THR A 203 -7.73 18.91 19.76
CA THR A 203 -7.44 19.73 18.57
C THR A 203 -5.98 19.56 18.19
N GLU A 204 -5.71 19.25 16.92
CA GLU A 204 -4.35 19.09 16.43
C GLU A 204 -4.22 19.36 14.93
N GLN A 205 -2.97 19.61 14.49
CA GLN A 205 -2.63 19.59 13.07
C GLN A 205 -2.45 18.14 12.62
N LYS A 206 -3.26 17.69 11.69
CA LYS A 206 -3.37 16.29 11.26
C LYS A 206 -2.96 16.04 9.81
N GLY A 207 -2.53 17.09 9.11
CA GLY A 207 -2.25 17.01 7.68
C GLY A 207 -3.44 16.49 6.90
N ILE A 208 -3.18 15.57 5.97
CA ILE A 208 -4.24 14.92 5.17
C ILE A 208 -4.74 13.61 5.80
N MET A 209 -4.46 13.40 7.09
CA MET A 209 -4.97 12.28 7.89
C MET A 209 -4.58 10.89 7.37
N ALA A 210 -3.34 10.47 7.66
CA ALA A 210 -2.86 9.13 7.31
C ALA A 210 -3.83 8.04 7.78
N GLY A 211 -4.30 7.19 6.87
CA GLY A 211 -5.23 6.08 7.15
C GLY A 211 -6.68 6.34 6.75
N THR A 212 -7.07 7.58 6.47
CA THR A 212 -8.38 7.89 5.88
C THR A 212 -8.37 7.64 4.37
N PRO A 213 -9.49 7.28 3.75
CA PRO A 213 -9.55 7.00 2.31
C PRO A 213 -9.14 8.19 1.44
N LEU A 214 -9.62 9.38 1.77
CA LEU A 214 -9.39 10.62 0.99
C LEU A 214 -7.93 11.04 0.93
N SER A 215 -7.13 10.66 1.93
CA SER A 215 -5.70 10.98 1.97
C SER A 215 -4.93 10.52 0.74
N ALA A 216 -5.40 9.46 0.06
CA ALA A 216 -4.82 8.97 -1.18
C ALA A 216 -4.93 9.99 -2.33
N PHE A 217 -6.10 10.61 -2.50
CA PHE A 217 -6.34 11.65 -3.50
C PHE A 217 -5.53 12.91 -3.19
N TYR A 218 -5.58 13.37 -1.96
CA TYR A 218 -4.85 14.56 -1.50
C TYR A 218 -3.32 14.41 -1.67
N ALA A 219 -2.79 13.24 -1.32
CA ALA A 219 -1.36 12.97 -1.48
C ALA A 219 -0.92 13.00 -2.96
N ASN A 220 -1.74 12.48 -3.86
CA ASN A 220 -1.44 12.56 -5.28
C ASN A 220 -1.52 14.00 -5.80
N LEU A 221 -2.58 14.73 -5.41
CA LEU A 221 -2.81 16.11 -5.84
C LEU A 221 -1.68 17.04 -5.38
N TYR A 222 -1.19 16.88 -4.15
CA TYR A 222 -0.22 17.79 -3.53
C TYR A 222 1.13 17.85 -4.24
N LEU A 223 1.55 16.74 -4.87
CA LEU A 223 2.83 16.66 -5.58
C LEU A 223 2.68 16.52 -7.11
N LYS A 224 1.46 16.78 -7.66
CA LYS A 224 1.19 16.63 -9.10
C LYS A 224 2.15 17.41 -9.99
N ASP A 225 2.55 18.62 -9.55
CA ASP A 225 3.37 19.53 -10.35
C ASP A 225 4.83 19.04 -10.42
N MET A 226 5.35 18.46 -9.33
CA MET A 226 6.66 17.81 -9.33
C MET A 226 6.69 16.62 -10.29
N ASP A 227 5.68 15.74 -10.22
CA ASP A 227 5.58 14.60 -11.13
C ASP A 227 5.52 15.05 -12.60
N ARG A 228 4.78 16.12 -12.87
CA ARG A 228 4.64 16.70 -14.23
C ARG A 228 5.96 17.27 -14.72
N SER A 229 6.66 18.06 -13.90
CA SER A 229 7.94 18.68 -14.27
C SER A 229 8.97 17.63 -14.72
N PHE A 230 9.12 16.52 -13.99
CA PHE A 230 10.03 15.45 -14.39
C PHE A 230 9.56 14.71 -15.64
N ALA A 231 8.24 14.54 -15.83
CA ALA A 231 7.69 13.90 -17.02
C ALA A 231 7.90 14.72 -18.28
N GLU A 232 7.65 16.03 -18.24
CA GLU A 232 7.80 16.95 -19.38
C GLU A 232 9.25 17.06 -19.85
N ARG A 233 10.21 16.96 -18.93
CA ARG A 233 11.65 16.95 -19.26
C ARG A 233 12.16 15.57 -19.71
N GLY A 234 11.30 14.54 -19.73
CA GLY A 234 11.68 13.19 -20.11
C GLY A 234 12.66 12.51 -19.16
N ILE A 235 12.78 12.99 -17.92
CA ILE A 235 13.64 12.38 -16.89
C ILE A 235 13.00 11.08 -16.44
N PRO A 236 13.71 9.94 -16.46
CA PRO A 236 13.21 8.69 -15.92
C PRO A 236 12.93 8.86 -14.41
N TYR A 237 11.65 8.83 -14.04
CA TYR A 237 11.17 9.13 -12.70
C TYR A 237 9.97 8.26 -12.38
N ALA A 238 9.85 7.80 -11.14
CA ALA A 238 8.67 7.14 -10.65
C ALA A 238 8.40 7.52 -9.18
N ARG A 239 7.14 7.85 -8.88
CA ARG A 239 6.68 8.07 -7.50
C ARG A 239 5.60 7.07 -7.12
N TYR A 240 5.76 6.50 -5.95
CA TYR A 240 4.74 5.67 -5.30
C TYR A 240 4.49 6.18 -3.89
N SER A 241 3.50 7.04 -3.72
CA SER A 241 3.19 7.74 -2.46
C SER A 241 4.34 8.64 -2.01
N ASP A 242 5.03 8.27 -0.93
CA ASP A 242 6.22 8.90 -0.35
C ASP A 242 7.54 8.39 -0.93
N ASP A 243 7.55 7.23 -1.60
CA ASP A 243 8.73 6.68 -2.26
C ASP A 243 8.96 7.34 -3.64
N ILE A 244 10.10 7.98 -3.83
CA ILE A 244 10.55 8.64 -5.07
C ILE A 244 11.80 7.93 -5.59
N ILE A 245 11.88 7.71 -6.91
CA ILE A 245 13.10 7.33 -7.60
C ILE A 245 13.23 8.07 -8.91
N LEU A 246 14.43 8.56 -9.23
CA LEU A 246 14.77 9.18 -10.52
C LEU A 246 16.15 8.74 -10.99
N PHE A 247 16.41 8.95 -12.27
CA PHE A 247 17.64 8.54 -12.93
C PHE A 247 18.16 9.64 -13.82
N ALA A 248 19.50 9.76 -13.89
CA ALA A 248 20.20 10.71 -14.74
C ALA A 248 21.42 10.05 -15.41
N LYS A 249 21.92 10.66 -16.47
CA LYS A 249 23.04 10.12 -17.24
C LYS A 249 24.38 10.34 -16.54
N THR A 250 24.48 11.42 -15.73
CA THR A 250 25.68 11.76 -14.97
C THR A 250 25.36 11.96 -13.49
N ALA A 251 26.39 11.93 -12.64
CA ALA A 251 26.24 12.17 -11.20
C ALA A 251 25.77 13.61 -10.94
N GLU A 252 26.30 14.60 -11.71
CA GLU A 252 25.95 16.01 -11.58
C GLU A 252 24.48 16.25 -11.92
N GLU A 253 23.97 15.66 -13.01
CA GLU A 253 22.54 15.74 -13.36
C GLU A 253 21.64 15.11 -12.28
N ARG A 254 22.04 13.95 -11.72
CA ARG A 254 21.33 13.31 -10.61
C ARG A 254 21.29 14.24 -9.39
N ASP A 255 22.42 14.83 -9.00
CA ASP A 255 22.53 15.69 -7.84
C ASP A 255 21.73 16.99 -8.01
N ALA A 256 21.71 17.54 -9.22
CA ALA A 256 20.85 18.66 -9.57
C ALA A 256 19.36 18.31 -9.43
N CYS A 257 18.93 17.15 -9.94
CA CYS A 257 17.54 16.67 -9.78
C CYS A 257 17.20 16.37 -8.30
N ALA A 258 18.11 15.81 -7.53
CA ALA A 258 17.94 15.57 -6.10
C ALA A 258 17.74 16.88 -5.33
N SER A 259 18.56 17.89 -5.63
CA SER A 259 18.44 19.25 -5.06
C SER A 259 17.10 19.88 -5.42
N GLU A 260 16.64 19.75 -6.65
CA GLU A 260 15.32 20.22 -7.09
C GLU A 260 14.17 19.58 -6.32
N VAL A 261 14.21 18.24 -6.13
CA VAL A 261 13.24 17.53 -5.28
C VAL A 261 13.24 18.11 -3.87
N GLY A 262 14.42 18.32 -3.29
CA GLY A 262 14.56 18.90 -1.94
C GLY A 262 13.94 20.29 -1.83
N HIS A 263 14.25 21.20 -2.78
CA HIS A 263 13.69 22.56 -2.81
C HIS A 263 12.16 22.54 -3.00
N PHE A 264 11.66 21.76 -3.95
CA PHE A 264 10.22 21.63 -4.19
C PHE A 264 9.46 21.18 -2.95
N LEU A 265 9.99 20.17 -2.23
CA LEU A 265 9.37 19.69 -1.01
C LEU A 265 9.45 20.73 0.11
N ALA A 266 10.57 21.42 0.28
CA ALA A 266 10.74 22.47 1.28
C ALA A 266 9.77 23.64 1.07
N GLU A 267 9.62 24.12 -0.17
CA GLU A 267 8.63 25.14 -0.52
C GLU A 267 7.19 24.73 -0.18
N ARG A 268 6.90 23.42 -0.25
CA ARG A 268 5.61 22.84 0.15
C ARG A 268 5.52 22.48 1.62
N GLY A 269 6.52 22.79 2.45
CA GLY A 269 6.53 22.50 3.88
C GLY A 269 6.72 21.01 4.19
N LEU A 270 7.33 20.26 3.28
CA LEU A 270 7.68 18.86 3.46
C LEU A 270 9.19 18.69 3.58
N SER A 271 9.63 17.56 4.12
CA SER A 271 11.03 17.21 4.26
C SER A 271 11.31 15.78 3.82
N LEU A 272 12.49 15.56 3.29
CA LEU A 272 13.02 14.23 3.01
C LEU A 272 13.39 13.50 4.30
N ASN A 273 13.43 12.18 4.24
CA ASN A 273 13.93 11.33 5.31
C ASN A 273 15.41 11.03 5.05
N PRO A 274 16.36 11.66 5.76
CA PRO A 274 17.78 11.53 5.47
C PRO A 274 18.31 10.10 5.62
N ASP A 275 17.68 9.28 6.48
CA ASP A 275 18.05 7.86 6.65
C ASP A 275 17.67 7.00 5.42
N LYS A 276 16.96 7.56 4.45
CA LYS A 276 16.43 6.84 3.28
C LYS A 276 16.78 7.50 1.94
N GLU A 277 17.57 8.55 1.96
CA GLU A 277 18.14 9.08 0.74
C GLU A 277 19.30 8.20 0.29
N VAL A 278 19.27 7.82 -0.98
CA VAL A 278 20.30 6.95 -1.57
C VAL A 278 20.71 7.54 -2.92
N PHE A 279 21.99 7.83 -3.06
CA PHE A 279 22.63 8.25 -4.29
C PHE A 279 23.40 7.04 -4.84
N GLY A 280 22.93 6.45 -5.94
CA GLY A 280 23.52 5.25 -6.54
C GLY A 280 24.32 5.59 -7.80
N ALA A 281 25.44 4.91 -8.00
CA ALA A 281 26.14 4.83 -9.26
C ALA A 281 25.59 3.65 -10.11
N PRO A 282 25.86 3.59 -11.42
CA PRO A 282 25.38 2.52 -12.27
C PRO A 282 25.73 1.12 -11.78
N GLU A 283 26.93 0.93 -11.24
CA GLU A 283 27.43 -0.35 -10.73
C GLU A 283 26.77 -0.81 -9.44
N ASP A 284 26.18 0.10 -8.66
CA ASP A 284 25.52 -0.22 -7.39
C ASP A 284 24.17 -0.90 -7.61
N GLY A 285 23.56 -0.73 -8.79
CA GLY A 285 22.17 -1.05 -9.02
C GLY A 285 21.23 -0.18 -8.18
N PHE A 286 19.98 -0.57 -8.06
CA PHE A 286 19.04 0.16 -7.21
C PHE A 286 17.92 -0.74 -6.67
N THR A 287 17.24 -0.25 -5.62
CA THR A 287 16.07 -0.96 -5.07
C THR A 287 14.84 -0.06 -5.09
N PHE A 288 13.72 -0.57 -5.60
CA PHE A 288 12.44 0.16 -5.60
C PHE A 288 11.26 -0.78 -5.39
N LEU A 289 10.30 -0.40 -4.56
CA LEU A 289 9.06 -1.13 -4.26
C LEU A 289 9.26 -2.62 -3.90
N GLY A 290 10.37 -2.94 -3.27
CA GLY A 290 10.68 -4.30 -2.82
C GLY A 290 11.42 -5.16 -3.82
N PHE A 291 11.78 -4.61 -4.98
CA PHE A 291 12.62 -5.22 -6.00
C PHE A 291 14.03 -4.64 -5.97
N GLU A 292 15.01 -5.46 -6.33
CA GLU A 292 16.40 -5.11 -6.55
C GLU A 292 16.69 -5.21 -8.05
N PHE A 293 17.25 -4.16 -8.62
CA PHE A 293 17.68 -4.08 -10.00
C PHE A 293 19.20 -4.05 -10.05
N GLN A 294 19.77 -4.95 -10.81
CA GLN A 294 21.20 -5.05 -11.08
C GLN A 294 21.42 -5.23 -12.58
N GLU A 295 22.66 -5.07 -13.03
CA GLU A 295 22.97 -5.34 -14.43
C GLU A 295 22.58 -6.78 -14.78
N GLY A 296 21.72 -6.93 -15.77
CA GLY A 296 21.27 -8.22 -16.29
C GLY A 296 20.20 -8.96 -15.50
N TYR A 297 19.77 -8.48 -14.28
CA TYR A 297 18.71 -9.18 -13.56
C TYR A 297 17.87 -8.29 -12.64
N ILE A 298 16.69 -8.80 -12.31
CA ILE A 298 15.81 -8.25 -11.27
C ILE A 298 15.49 -9.38 -10.29
N ASP A 299 15.63 -9.09 -8.98
CA ASP A 299 15.31 -10.03 -7.90
C ASP A 299 14.56 -9.32 -6.77
N ILE A 300 14.19 -10.05 -5.75
CA ILE A 300 13.55 -9.52 -4.54
C ILE A 300 14.59 -8.76 -3.71
N ALA A 301 14.27 -7.54 -3.32
CA ALA A 301 15.19 -6.73 -2.50
C ALA A 301 15.54 -7.43 -1.17
N PRO A 302 16.83 -7.43 -0.74
CA PRO A 302 17.28 -8.10 0.49
C PRO A 302 16.49 -7.70 1.74
N VAL A 303 16.10 -6.44 1.82
CA VAL A 303 15.27 -5.91 2.93
C VAL A 303 13.89 -6.59 2.98
N SER A 304 13.30 -6.92 1.82
CA SER A 304 12.02 -7.62 1.73
C SER A 304 12.13 -9.06 2.23
N VAL A 305 13.19 -9.77 1.82
CA VAL A 305 13.51 -11.13 2.30
C VAL A 305 13.72 -11.12 3.82
N THR A 306 14.53 -10.20 4.33
CA THR A 306 14.80 -10.06 5.77
C THR A 306 13.51 -9.82 6.57
N LYS A 307 12.63 -8.94 6.08
CA LYS A 307 11.32 -8.67 6.70
C LYS A 307 10.43 -9.92 6.71
N LEU A 308 10.42 -10.70 5.63
CA LEU A 308 9.68 -11.94 5.56
C LEU A 308 10.22 -12.98 6.55
N LYS A 309 11.54 -13.23 6.55
CA LYS A 309 12.20 -14.16 7.49
C LYS A 309 11.89 -13.81 8.95
N LYS A 310 11.92 -12.52 9.32
CA LYS A 310 11.51 -12.06 10.66
C LYS A 310 10.07 -12.42 11.00
N LYS A 311 9.14 -12.27 10.04
CA LYS A 311 7.72 -12.66 10.22
C LYS A 311 7.57 -14.18 10.35
N MET A 312 8.25 -14.96 9.53
CA MET A 312 8.26 -16.43 9.59
C MET A 312 8.77 -16.92 10.93
N ARG A 313 9.90 -16.41 11.39
CA ARG A 313 10.49 -16.73 12.69
C ARG A 313 9.55 -16.43 13.86
N ARG A 314 8.89 -15.26 13.83
CA ARG A 314 7.93 -14.86 14.86
C ARG A 314 6.74 -15.83 14.89
N LYS A 315 6.22 -16.23 13.72
CA LYS A 315 5.12 -17.18 13.61
C LYS A 315 5.50 -18.56 14.07
N ALA A 316 6.66 -19.07 13.67
CA ALA A 316 7.18 -20.37 14.13
C ALA A 316 7.32 -20.41 15.65
N ARG A 317 7.94 -19.38 16.27
CA ARG A 317 8.05 -19.28 17.74
C ARG A 317 6.69 -19.22 18.45
N ALA A 318 5.70 -18.54 17.86
CA ALA A 318 4.36 -18.46 18.42
C ALA A 318 3.67 -19.83 18.39
N LEU A 319 3.84 -20.59 17.30
CA LEU A 319 3.28 -21.95 17.17
C LEU A 319 4.01 -22.96 18.03
N ASP A 320 5.33 -22.81 18.23
CA ASP A 320 6.09 -23.63 19.20
C ASP A 320 5.53 -23.46 20.62
N ARG A 321 5.32 -22.23 21.08
CA ARG A 321 4.69 -21.99 22.40
C ARG A 321 3.26 -22.50 22.47
N TRP A 322 2.49 -22.38 21.38
CA TRP A 322 1.11 -22.82 21.32
C TRP A 322 0.98 -24.34 21.44
N HIS A 323 1.75 -25.13 20.66
CA HIS A 323 1.66 -26.58 20.69
C HIS A 323 2.12 -27.14 22.02
N ARG A 324 3.19 -26.59 22.63
CA ARG A 324 3.65 -27.00 23.98
C ARG A 324 2.60 -26.76 25.04
N ARG A 325 1.94 -25.58 25.05
CA ARG A 325 0.86 -25.28 26.02
C ARG A 325 -0.37 -26.17 25.85
N LYS A 326 -0.61 -26.66 24.64
CA LYS A 326 -1.79 -27.51 24.34
C LYS A 326 -1.47 -29.03 24.35
N GLY A 327 -0.24 -29.42 24.65
CA GLY A 327 0.19 -30.83 24.60
C GLY A 327 0.08 -31.47 23.20
N LEU A 328 0.22 -30.65 22.15
CA LEU A 328 0.11 -31.13 20.76
C LEU A 328 1.49 -31.56 20.23
N SER A 329 1.52 -32.43 19.23
CA SER A 329 2.77 -32.83 18.57
C SER A 329 3.42 -31.71 17.80
N GLY A 330 4.76 -31.77 17.62
CA GLY A 330 5.52 -30.85 16.79
C GLY A 330 5.07 -30.87 15.33
N GLU A 331 4.66 -32.03 14.82
CA GLU A 331 4.13 -32.15 13.45
C GLU A 331 2.84 -31.34 13.25
N LYS A 332 1.93 -31.32 14.25
CA LYS A 332 0.71 -30.47 14.22
C LYS A 332 1.08 -28.98 14.16
N ALA A 333 2.12 -28.55 14.90
CA ALA A 333 2.63 -27.20 14.86
C ALA A 333 3.26 -26.87 13.51
N ALA A 334 4.05 -27.79 12.94
CA ALA A 334 4.66 -27.69 11.62
C ALA A 334 3.60 -27.55 10.51
N ALA A 335 2.60 -28.42 10.50
CA ALA A 335 1.48 -28.33 9.56
C ALA A 335 0.68 -27.03 9.69
N ALA A 336 0.44 -26.54 10.90
CA ALA A 336 -0.19 -25.25 11.13
C ALA A 336 0.67 -24.08 10.61
N CYS A 337 1.99 -24.16 10.73
CA CYS A 337 2.91 -23.19 10.20
C CYS A 337 2.89 -23.18 8.67
N LEU A 338 2.91 -24.35 8.03
CA LEU A 338 2.82 -24.49 6.59
C LEU A 338 1.53 -23.91 6.02
N ARG A 339 0.37 -24.15 6.64
CA ARG A 339 -0.88 -23.51 6.22
C ARG A 339 -0.78 -21.98 6.20
N VAL A 340 -0.12 -21.38 7.22
CA VAL A 340 0.09 -19.93 7.27
C VAL A 340 1.07 -19.47 6.21
N PHE A 341 2.17 -20.19 5.99
CA PHE A 341 3.17 -19.85 4.99
C PHE A 341 2.59 -19.98 3.59
N ASN A 342 1.95 -21.11 3.27
CA ASN A 342 1.36 -21.34 1.96
C ASN A 342 0.34 -20.26 1.59
N ARG A 343 -0.58 -19.90 2.51
CA ARG A 343 -1.53 -18.82 2.28
C ARG A 343 -0.87 -17.46 2.03
N LYS A 344 0.30 -17.20 2.63
CA LYS A 344 1.02 -15.94 2.44
C LYS A 344 1.89 -15.91 1.19
N LEU A 345 2.49 -17.04 0.88
CA LEU A 345 3.46 -17.15 -0.22
C LEU A 345 2.79 -17.43 -1.55
N PHE A 346 1.71 -18.21 -1.56
CA PHE A 346 1.05 -18.66 -2.77
C PHE A 346 -0.39 -18.16 -2.86
N ALA A 347 -0.82 -17.83 -4.07
CA ALA A 347 -2.23 -17.60 -4.34
C ALA A 347 -2.98 -18.92 -4.26
N ALA A 348 -4.14 -18.93 -3.60
CA ALA A 348 -5.08 -20.02 -3.74
C ALA A 348 -5.82 -19.89 -5.09
N GLU A 349 -6.22 -21.02 -5.66
CA GLU A 349 -7.03 -21.05 -6.87
C GLU A 349 -8.37 -20.33 -6.61
N GLY A 350 -8.76 -19.40 -7.49
CA GLY A 350 -9.95 -18.56 -7.30
C GLY A 350 -9.87 -17.50 -6.21
N ASP A 351 -8.72 -17.32 -5.56
CA ASP A 351 -8.53 -16.31 -4.50
C ASP A 351 -7.77 -15.10 -5.03
N ASN A 352 -8.32 -13.88 -4.82
CA ASN A 352 -7.70 -12.62 -5.21
C ASN A 352 -6.84 -11.98 -4.11
N GLU A 353 -6.52 -12.70 -3.02
CA GLU A 353 -5.64 -12.18 -1.98
C GLU A 353 -4.21 -11.97 -2.48
N LEU A 354 -3.59 -10.86 -2.06
CA LEU A 354 -2.21 -10.55 -2.40
C LEU A 354 -1.26 -11.56 -1.76
N SER A 355 -0.58 -12.34 -2.57
CA SER A 355 0.45 -13.31 -2.17
C SER A 355 1.81 -12.92 -2.72
N TRP A 356 2.86 -13.53 -2.17
CA TRP A 356 4.22 -13.26 -2.61
C TRP A 356 4.46 -13.66 -4.07
N ASN A 357 3.95 -14.82 -4.50
CA ASN A 357 4.09 -15.25 -5.88
C ASN A 357 3.41 -14.26 -6.85
N ARG A 358 2.18 -13.82 -6.56
CA ARG A 358 1.49 -12.81 -7.41
C ARG A 358 2.22 -11.48 -7.47
N TRP A 359 2.94 -11.12 -6.39
CA TRP A 359 3.66 -9.85 -6.35
C TRP A 359 5.00 -9.92 -7.08
N PHE A 360 5.81 -10.93 -6.80
CA PHE A 360 7.19 -10.99 -7.25
C PHE A 360 7.39 -11.76 -8.56
N PHE A 361 6.72 -12.90 -8.77
CA PHE A 361 6.98 -13.80 -9.89
C PHE A 361 6.90 -13.11 -11.27
N PRO A 362 5.91 -12.23 -11.56
CA PRO A 362 5.81 -11.62 -12.89
C PRO A 362 6.94 -10.62 -13.23
N VAL A 363 7.87 -10.36 -12.30
CA VAL A 363 8.87 -9.29 -12.44
C VAL A 363 10.29 -9.80 -12.29
N ILE A 364 10.54 -10.69 -11.33
CA ILE A 364 11.88 -11.22 -11.07
C ILE A 364 12.36 -12.10 -12.23
N THR A 365 13.67 -12.05 -12.48
CA THR A 365 14.35 -12.83 -13.54
C THR A 365 15.30 -13.87 -12.97
N ARG A 366 15.44 -13.96 -11.65
CA ARG A 366 16.28 -14.90 -10.92
C ARG A 366 15.55 -15.47 -9.72
N THR A 367 16.03 -16.61 -9.23
CA THR A 367 15.42 -17.36 -8.12
C THR A 367 16.27 -17.42 -6.86
N ASP A 368 17.39 -16.70 -6.79
CA ASP A 368 18.33 -16.79 -5.67
C ASP A 368 17.66 -16.43 -4.35
N ARG A 369 16.87 -15.35 -4.34
CA ARG A 369 16.12 -14.92 -3.15
C ARG A 369 14.94 -15.84 -2.82
N LEU A 370 14.30 -16.44 -3.82
CA LEU A 370 13.30 -17.48 -3.59
C LEU A 370 13.90 -18.71 -2.91
N HIS A 371 15.07 -19.14 -3.36
CA HIS A 371 15.80 -20.24 -2.76
C HIS A 371 16.18 -19.94 -1.29
N GLU A 372 16.67 -18.74 -1.03
CA GLU A 372 16.97 -18.25 0.33
C GLU A 372 15.74 -18.29 1.26
N ILE A 373 14.56 -17.96 0.74
CA ILE A 373 13.30 -18.00 1.48
C ILE A 373 12.88 -19.46 1.70
N ASP A 374 12.98 -20.31 0.70
CA ASP A 374 12.65 -21.73 0.77
C ASP A 374 13.48 -22.45 1.84
N LEU A 375 14.79 -22.26 1.85
CA LEU A 375 15.68 -22.83 2.87
C LEU A 375 15.27 -22.36 4.28
N TYR A 376 14.96 -21.09 4.42
CA TYR A 376 14.55 -20.55 5.73
C TYR A 376 13.17 -21.07 6.18
N ALA A 377 12.23 -21.24 5.25
CA ALA A 377 10.94 -21.85 5.51
C ALA A 377 11.10 -23.30 5.99
N GLN A 378 11.90 -24.08 5.28
CA GLN A 378 12.22 -25.47 5.65
C GLN A 378 12.83 -25.55 7.06
N ASP A 379 13.78 -24.66 7.39
CA ASP A 379 14.39 -24.63 8.74
C ASP A 379 13.35 -24.31 9.83
N CYS A 380 12.43 -23.39 9.59
CA CYS A 380 11.32 -23.13 10.51
C CYS A 380 10.41 -24.34 10.73
N ILE A 381 10.13 -25.11 9.68
CA ILE A 381 9.26 -26.29 9.78
C ILE A 381 9.99 -27.45 10.46
N ARG A 382 11.26 -27.69 10.12
CA ARG A 382 12.11 -28.69 10.81
C ARG A 382 12.22 -28.40 12.30
N PHE A 383 12.45 -27.13 12.67
CA PHE A 383 12.46 -26.72 14.08
C PHE A 383 11.17 -27.08 14.81
N LEU A 384 10.01 -26.86 14.21
CA LEU A 384 8.71 -27.18 14.82
C LEU A 384 8.47 -28.69 14.91
N ALA A 385 8.76 -29.44 13.84
CA ALA A 385 8.52 -30.88 13.79
C ALA A 385 9.44 -31.63 14.76
N ALA A 386 10.72 -31.29 14.80
CA ALA A 386 11.71 -31.92 15.68
C ALA A 386 11.67 -31.40 17.14
N GLY A 387 11.02 -30.25 17.40
CA GLY A 387 10.99 -29.63 18.73
C GLY A 387 12.32 -29.08 19.22
N THR A 388 13.37 -29.07 18.38
CA THR A 388 14.72 -28.64 18.73
C THR A 388 15.35 -27.76 17.65
N ARG A 389 16.34 -26.94 18.04
CA ARG A 389 17.18 -26.12 17.15
C ARG A 389 18.54 -26.72 16.88
N THR A 390 18.86 -27.84 17.51
CA THR A 390 20.12 -28.56 17.28
C THR A 390 20.16 -29.17 15.88
N LYS A 391 21.32 -29.76 15.49
CA LYS A 391 21.44 -30.45 14.21
C LYS A 391 20.44 -31.60 14.03
N ALA A 392 19.93 -32.18 15.11
CA ALA A 392 18.90 -33.22 15.07
C ALA A 392 17.60 -32.81 14.34
N ARG A 393 17.33 -31.51 14.16
CA ARG A 393 16.19 -31.07 13.32
C ARG A 393 16.32 -31.50 11.86
N PHE A 394 17.52 -31.79 11.38
CA PHE A 394 17.76 -32.25 10.01
C PHE A 394 17.43 -33.73 9.80
N ASP A 395 17.09 -34.46 10.87
CA ASP A 395 16.52 -35.81 10.74
C ASP A 395 15.12 -35.76 10.11
N VAL A 396 14.43 -34.60 10.19
CA VAL A 396 13.24 -34.32 9.40
C VAL A 396 13.66 -34.06 7.95
N ARG A 397 13.47 -35.08 7.10
CA ARG A 397 13.90 -35.06 5.70
C ARG A 397 12.96 -34.21 4.81
N TYR A 398 13.38 -33.97 3.59
CA TYR A 398 12.59 -33.18 2.62
C TYR A 398 11.25 -33.84 2.29
N GLU A 399 11.21 -35.16 2.20
CA GLU A 399 9.99 -35.95 1.99
C GLU A 399 8.98 -35.76 3.12
N ASP A 400 9.46 -35.63 4.37
CA ASP A 400 8.59 -35.31 5.52
C ASP A 400 7.99 -33.92 5.41
N LEU A 401 8.77 -32.96 4.93
CA LEU A 401 8.27 -31.61 4.67
C LEU A 401 7.18 -31.61 3.59
N LYS A 402 7.37 -32.36 2.49
CA LYS A 402 6.37 -32.54 1.44
C LYS A 402 5.09 -33.18 1.98
N ARG A 403 5.21 -34.25 2.77
CA ARG A 403 4.07 -34.93 3.40
C ARG A 403 3.29 -33.99 4.32
N LEU A 404 3.95 -33.04 4.99
CA LEU A 404 3.33 -32.02 5.81
C LEU A 404 2.69 -30.88 4.98
N GLY A 405 2.87 -30.85 3.66
CA GLY A 405 2.30 -29.87 2.75
C GLY A 405 3.24 -28.71 2.37
N TYR A 406 4.56 -28.92 2.47
CA TYR A 406 5.54 -27.92 2.00
C TYR A 406 5.49 -27.75 0.47
N ARG A 407 5.48 -26.49 0.03
CA ARG A 407 5.60 -26.07 -1.37
C ARG A 407 6.84 -25.19 -1.51
N SER A 408 7.61 -25.38 -2.59
CA SER A 408 8.80 -24.59 -2.88
C SER A 408 8.43 -23.38 -3.76
N LEU A 409 8.89 -22.18 -3.39
CA LEU A 409 8.74 -20.98 -4.19
C LEU A 409 9.50 -21.09 -5.52
N VAL A 410 10.68 -21.68 -5.49
CA VAL A 410 11.50 -21.89 -6.70
C VAL A 410 10.78 -22.80 -7.70
N HIS A 411 10.22 -23.91 -7.23
CA HIS A 411 9.48 -24.84 -8.10
C HIS A 411 8.24 -24.17 -8.70
N GLU A 412 7.46 -23.50 -7.88
CA GLU A 412 6.25 -22.77 -8.32
C GLU A 412 6.58 -21.64 -9.31
N TRP A 413 7.73 -20.99 -9.15
CA TRP A 413 8.16 -19.95 -10.10
C TRP A 413 8.45 -20.56 -11.48
N TYR A 414 9.18 -21.68 -11.56
CA TYR A 414 9.43 -22.36 -12.82
C TYR A 414 8.13 -22.90 -13.46
N GLU A 415 7.21 -23.44 -12.68
CA GLU A 415 5.91 -23.87 -13.21
C GLU A 415 5.09 -22.67 -13.77
N ASN A 416 5.16 -21.52 -13.12
CA ASN A 416 4.50 -20.31 -13.60
C ASN A 416 5.11 -19.81 -14.92
N GLU A 417 6.44 -19.79 -15.02
CA GLU A 417 7.15 -19.42 -16.25
C GLU A 417 6.76 -20.33 -17.45
N VAL A 418 6.65 -21.64 -17.21
CA VAL A 418 6.21 -22.59 -18.24
C VAL A 418 4.77 -22.31 -18.67
N LYS A 419 3.88 -22.04 -17.73
CA LYS A 419 2.47 -21.70 -18.03
C LYS A 419 2.36 -20.41 -18.84
N GLU A 420 3.12 -19.37 -18.47
CA GLU A 420 3.10 -18.09 -19.19
C GLU A 420 3.65 -18.23 -20.63
N ARG A 421 4.74 -18.97 -20.84
CA ARG A 421 5.26 -19.25 -22.17
C ARG A 421 4.26 -20.01 -23.05
N ASN A 422 3.62 -21.04 -22.49
CA ASN A 422 2.61 -21.81 -23.22
C ASN A 422 1.38 -20.95 -23.58
N ALA A 423 0.96 -20.06 -22.71
CA ALA A 423 -0.15 -19.13 -22.96
C ALA A 423 0.20 -18.12 -24.07
N GLN A 424 1.42 -17.58 -24.09
CA GLN A 424 1.89 -16.68 -25.15
C GLN A 424 1.97 -17.39 -26.51
N SER A 425 2.53 -18.60 -26.56
CA SER A 425 2.59 -19.38 -27.80
C SER A 425 1.21 -19.74 -28.35
N ALA A 426 0.23 -19.99 -27.47
CA ALA A 426 -1.14 -20.27 -27.89
C ALA A 426 -1.84 -19.01 -28.45
N GLN A 427 -1.51 -17.82 -27.97
CA GLN A 427 -2.02 -16.55 -28.51
C GLN A 427 -1.40 -16.20 -29.87
N GLU A 428 -0.11 -16.48 -30.06
CA GLU A 428 0.60 -16.25 -31.33
C GLU A 428 0.12 -17.19 -32.45
N ILE A 429 -0.41 -18.37 -32.12
CA ILE A 429 -0.97 -19.32 -33.11
C ILE A 429 -2.41 -18.90 -33.52
N GLN A 430 -3.09 -18.08 -32.72
CA GLN A 430 -4.46 -17.63 -33.00
C GLN A 430 -4.55 -16.26 -33.71
N THR A 431 -3.41 -15.58 -33.84
CA THR A 431 -3.22 -14.34 -34.65
C THR A 431 -2.58 -14.62 -35.97
#